data_ac2647a0ef1143033d59af1576c0670c
#
_entry.id   ac2647a0ef1143033d59af1576c0670c
#
_cell.length_a   1.000
_cell.length_b   1.000
_cell.length_c   1.000
_cell.angle_alpha   90.00
_cell.angle_beta   90.00
_cell.angle_gamma   90.00
#
_symmetry.space_group_name_H-M   'P 1'
#
loop_
_entity.id
_entity.type
_entity.pdbx_description
1 polymer ?
#
loop_
_entity_poly.entity_id
_entity_poly.type
_entity_poly.pdbx_seq_one_letter_code
_entity_poly.pdbx_strand_id
1 'polypeptide(L)'
;MSNFSKFKNQDPRAYPSRPFVGVGVVIFKGDKILLAERNRRPNGKMWSIPGGAQELGETAEEAALREIREETDLEINILGLVDVVDVIRRDIEGKVEYHYTLVDFYAEWLSGEAVANDDVSDVKWIRLGEISDEILQPITKSIIMKATTMMYRDLGTV
;
A
#
# COMPACT_ATOMS: atom_id res chain seq x y z
N MET A 1 -37.13 -25.81 7.48
CA MET A 1 -35.95 -25.21 8.14
C MET A 1 -34.80 -25.20 7.17
N SER A 2 -34.60 -24.06 6.54
CA SER A 2 -33.58 -23.89 5.48
C SER A 2 -32.23 -23.68 6.10
N ASN A 3 -31.38 -24.67 5.93
CA ASN A 3 -29.92 -24.54 6.16
C ASN A 3 -29.33 -23.64 5.06
N PHE A 4 -29.38 -22.34 5.22
CA PHE A 4 -28.48 -21.43 4.54
C PHE A 4 -27.11 -21.52 5.25
N SER A 5 -26.40 -22.61 5.03
CA SER A 5 -25.00 -22.71 5.35
C SER A 5 -24.23 -21.77 4.44
N LYS A 6 -23.87 -20.67 5.03
CA LYS A 6 -22.97 -19.62 4.66
C LYS A 6 -21.62 -20.16 4.19
N PHE A 7 -21.43 -20.28 2.89
CA PHE A 7 -20.10 -20.20 2.32
C PHE A 7 -19.73 -18.71 2.25
N LYS A 8 -19.44 -18.12 3.39
CA LYS A 8 -18.60 -16.94 3.45
C LYS A 8 -17.22 -17.40 2.99
N ASN A 9 -16.80 -16.98 1.81
CA ASN A 9 -15.39 -16.85 1.47
C ASN A 9 -14.82 -15.86 2.50
N GLN A 10 -14.41 -16.36 3.67
CA GLN A 10 -13.85 -15.53 4.71
C GLN A 10 -12.44 -15.16 4.25
N ASP A 11 -12.24 -13.88 4.01
CA ASP A 11 -10.88 -13.33 3.91
C ASP A 11 -10.09 -13.81 5.14
N PRO A 12 -8.97 -14.54 4.97
CA PRO A 12 -8.21 -15.07 6.10
C PRO A 12 -7.66 -13.99 7.03
N ARG A 13 -7.73 -12.72 6.62
CA ARG A 13 -7.33 -11.55 7.39
C ARG A 13 -8.47 -10.92 8.18
N ALA A 14 -9.72 -11.38 7.97
CA ALA A 14 -10.88 -10.87 8.68
C ALA A 14 -10.96 -11.45 10.09
N TYR A 15 -11.38 -10.62 11.05
CA TYR A 15 -11.50 -10.96 12.47
C TYR A 15 -10.21 -11.53 13.07
N PRO A 16 -9.10 -10.81 12.94
CA PRO A 16 -7.80 -11.32 13.34
C PRO A 16 -7.68 -11.44 14.86
N SER A 17 -6.82 -12.35 15.32
CA SER A 17 -6.44 -12.48 16.75
C SER A 17 -5.35 -11.50 17.16
N ARG A 18 -4.71 -10.84 16.20
CA ARG A 18 -3.64 -9.85 16.38
C ARG A 18 -3.59 -8.91 15.17
N PRO A 19 -3.00 -7.71 15.29
CA PRO A 19 -2.76 -6.86 14.15
C PRO A 19 -1.85 -7.53 13.12
N PHE A 20 -2.09 -7.23 11.83
CA PHE A 20 -1.15 -7.53 10.76
C PHE A 20 -0.26 -6.33 10.50
N VAL A 21 1.00 -6.57 10.20
CA VAL A 21 1.92 -5.54 9.72
C VAL A 21 1.88 -5.51 8.19
N GLY A 22 1.54 -4.37 7.64
CA GLY A 22 1.62 -4.10 6.21
C GLY A 22 2.74 -3.10 5.92
N VAL A 23 3.29 -3.14 4.71
CA VAL A 23 4.27 -2.18 4.21
C VAL A 23 3.74 -1.52 2.94
N GLY A 24 4.01 -0.24 2.78
CA GLY A 24 3.71 0.51 1.57
C GLY A 24 4.92 1.33 1.15
N VAL A 25 5.04 1.62 -0.14
CA VAL A 25 6.16 2.40 -0.67
C VAL A 25 5.70 3.47 -1.64
N VAL A 26 6.03 4.71 -1.35
CA VAL A 26 5.92 5.81 -2.31
C VAL A 26 7.19 5.83 -3.16
N ILE A 27 7.09 5.37 -4.40
CA ILE A 27 8.22 5.23 -5.31
C ILE A 27 8.26 6.43 -6.25
N PHE A 28 9.35 7.17 -6.21
CA PHE A 28 9.58 8.34 -7.05
C PHE A 28 10.43 7.99 -8.28
N LYS A 29 10.00 8.50 -9.42
CA LYS A 29 10.74 8.50 -10.70
C LYS A 29 10.64 9.89 -11.30
N GLY A 30 11.61 10.76 -11.02
CA GLY A 30 11.52 12.18 -11.35
C GLY A 30 10.35 12.86 -10.63
N ASP A 31 9.46 13.50 -11.40
CA ASP A 31 8.24 14.17 -10.92
C ASP A 31 7.02 13.24 -10.79
N LYS A 32 7.22 11.94 -10.94
CA LYS A 32 6.16 10.93 -10.92
C LYS A 32 6.29 9.99 -9.74
N ILE A 33 5.16 9.44 -9.32
CA ILE A 33 5.07 8.34 -8.37
C ILE A 33 4.34 7.16 -9.00
N LEU A 34 4.62 5.95 -8.50
CA LEU A 34 3.93 4.74 -8.93
C LEU A 34 2.67 4.52 -8.10
N LEU A 35 1.55 4.31 -8.78
CA LEU A 35 0.32 3.81 -8.19
C LEU A 35 0.04 2.39 -8.68
N ALA A 36 -0.55 1.58 -7.80
CA ALA A 36 -1.02 0.23 -8.08
C ALA A 36 -2.54 0.15 -7.86
N GLU A 37 -3.24 -0.49 -8.80
CA GLU A 37 -4.67 -0.76 -8.70
C GLU A 37 -4.90 -2.14 -8.10
N ARG A 38 -5.76 -2.23 -7.09
CA ARG A 38 -6.15 -3.48 -6.43
C ARG A 38 -7.66 -3.61 -6.39
N ASN A 39 -8.15 -4.84 -6.50
CA ASN A 39 -9.53 -5.15 -6.20
C ASN A 39 -9.69 -5.37 -4.70
N ARG A 40 -10.22 -4.38 -3.99
CA ARG A 40 -10.47 -4.46 -2.53
C ARG A 40 -11.96 -4.50 -2.25
N ARG A 41 -12.42 -5.65 -1.78
CA ARG A 41 -13.81 -5.79 -1.31
C ARG A 41 -14.00 -5.03 0.02
N PRO A 42 -15.16 -4.36 0.22
CA PRO A 42 -16.32 -4.27 -0.67
C PRO A 42 -16.22 -3.14 -1.71
N ASN A 43 -15.16 -2.33 -1.70
CA ASN A 43 -15.08 -1.05 -2.43
C ASN A 43 -14.67 -1.20 -3.91
N GLY A 44 -14.44 -2.44 -4.40
CA GLY A 44 -14.03 -2.67 -5.77
C GLY A 44 -12.56 -2.31 -6.04
N LYS A 45 -12.28 -1.85 -7.25
CA LYS A 45 -10.94 -1.45 -7.68
C LYS A 45 -10.56 -0.10 -7.09
N MET A 46 -9.37 -0.04 -6.51
CA MET A 46 -8.83 1.17 -5.88
C MET A 46 -7.36 1.36 -6.22
N TRP A 47 -6.99 2.59 -6.50
CA TRP A 47 -5.60 3.00 -6.63
C TRP A 47 -4.98 3.29 -5.27
N SER A 48 -3.77 2.84 -5.06
CA SER A 48 -3.00 3.05 -3.84
C SER A 48 -1.50 2.99 -4.13
N ILE A 49 -0.68 3.22 -3.12
CA ILE A 49 0.74 2.90 -3.21
C ILE A 49 0.92 1.38 -3.20
N PRO A 50 1.92 0.84 -3.92
CA PRO A 50 2.23 -0.60 -3.87
C PRO A 50 2.79 -1.01 -2.52
N GLY A 51 2.63 -2.29 -2.18
CA GLY A 51 3.06 -2.88 -0.92
C GLY A 51 2.23 -4.10 -0.56
N GLY A 52 2.45 -4.65 0.62
CA GLY A 52 1.75 -5.86 1.07
C GLY A 52 2.08 -6.23 2.51
N ALA A 53 1.84 -7.48 2.88
CA ALA A 53 2.04 -7.94 4.24
C ALA A 53 3.49 -8.34 4.50
N GLN A 54 4.00 -7.95 5.66
CA GLN A 54 5.28 -8.47 6.17
C GLN A 54 5.14 -9.96 6.47
N GLU A 55 6.12 -10.73 6.07
CA GLU A 55 6.23 -12.15 6.37
C GLU A 55 7.09 -12.39 7.61
N LEU A 56 6.89 -13.55 8.24
CA LEU A 56 7.66 -13.93 9.42
C LEU A 56 9.15 -14.06 9.07
N GLY A 57 10.00 -13.44 9.85
CA GLY A 57 11.46 -13.51 9.71
C GLY A 57 12.08 -12.45 8.78
N GLU A 58 11.28 -11.58 8.18
CA GLU A 58 11.80 -10.44 7.41
C GLU A 58 11.62 -9.11 8.15
N THR A 59 12.51 -8.17 7.92
CA THR A 59 12.32 -6.78 8.37
C THR A 59 11.25 -6.09 7.55
N ALA A 60 10.74 -4.96 8.03
CA ALA A 60 9.78 -4.15 7.26
C ALA A 60 10.38 -3.66 5.92
N GLU A 61 11.66 -3.29 5.87
CA GLU A 61 12.34 -2.90 4.63
C GLU A 61 12.49 -4.07 3.66
N GLU A 62 12.85 -5.27 4.16
CA GLU A 62 12.92 -6.48 3.34
C GLU A 62 11.56 -6.84 2.76
N ALA A 63 10.48 -6.72 3.56
CA ALA A 63 9.10 -6.89 3.10
C ALA A 63 8.76 -5.90 1.98
N ALA A 64 9.11 -4.62 2.14
CA ALA A 64 8.87 -3.59 1.16
C ALA A 64 9.58 -3.89 -0.17
N LEU A 65 10.86 -4.25 -0.13
CA LEU A 65 11.63 -4.60 -1.33
C LEU A 65 11.06 -5.83 -2.04
N ARG A 66 10.70 -6.86 -1.28
CA ARG A 66 10.09 -8.09 -1.83
C ARG A 66 8.75 -7.80 -2.49
N GLU A 67 7.85 -7.10 -1.81
CA GLU A 67 6.52 -6.78 -2.33
C GLU A 67 6.60 -5.93 -3.61
N ILE A 68 7.49 -4.96 -3.67
CA ILE A 68 7.66 -4.14 -4.89
C ILE A 68 8.14 -4.98 -6.07
N ARG A 69 9.08 -5.91 -5.88
CA ARG A 69 9.51 -6.84 -6.94
C ARG A 69 8.37 -7.74 -7.38
N GLU A 70 7.65 -8.35 -6.45
CA GLU A 70 6.55 -9.28 -6.74
C GLU A 70 5.39 -8.59 -7.48
N GLU A 71 5.02 -7.39 -7.06
CA GLU A 71 3.87 -6.67 -7.61
C GLU A 71 4.16 -5.87 -8.88
N THR A 72 5.40 -5.39 -9.05
CA THR A 72 5.71 -4.37 -10.07
C THR A 72 6.94 -4.65 -10.92
N ASP A 73 7.72 -5.67 -10.65
CA ASP A 73 9.02 -5.98 -11.29
C ASP A 73 10.07 -4.87 -11.17
N LEU A 74 9.91 -3.94 -10.21
CA LEU A 74 10.85 -2.84 -10.02
C LEU A 74 11.93 -3.14 -9.00
N GLU A 75 13.12 -2.57 -9.23
CA GLU A 75 14.17 -2.39 -8.24
C GLU A 75 14.14 -0.95 -7.75
N ILE A 76 14.16 -0.79 -6.42
CA ILE A 76 14.08 0.49 -5.74
C ILE A 76 15.16 0.64 -4.68
N ASN A 77 15.48 1.87 -4.33
CA ASN A 77 16.31 2.22 -3.19
C ASN A 77 15.43 2.92 -2.14
N ILE A 78 15.24 2.29 -0.99
CA ILE A 78 14.49 2.88 0.12
C ILE A 78 15.31 4.02 0.73
N LEU A 79 14.74 5.21 0.78
CA LEU A 79 15.38 6.42 1.31
C LEU A 79 15.04 6.68 2.77
N GLY A 80 13.86 6.26 3.23
CA GLY A 80 13.47 6.41 4.62
C GLY A 80 12.02 6.02 4.92
N LEU A 81 11.71 6.10 6.21
CA LEU A 81 10.37 5.90 6.74
C LEU A 81 9.55 7.19 6.57
N VAL A 82 8.34 7.07 6.03
CA VAL A 82 7.38 8.18 5.96
C VAL A 82 6.58 8.26 7.24
N ASP A 83 5.88 7.17 7.58
CA ASP A 83 5.02 7.12 8.77
C ASP A 83 4.68 5.67 9.15
N VAL A 84 4.14 5.51 10.35
CA VAL A 84 3.47 4.31 10.82
C VAL A 84 2.01 4.67 11.08
N VAL A 85 1.10 3.97 10.42
CA VAL A 85 -0.33 4.27 10.44
C VAL A 85 -1.13 3.05 10.87
N ASP A 86 -2.00 3.22 11.85
CA ASP A 86 -2.92 2.17 12.28
C ASP A 86 -4.23 2.27 11.51
N VAL A 87 -4.66 1.14 10.92
CA VAL A 87 -5.94 1.00 10.24
C VAL A 87 -6.77 -0.02 10.98
N ILE A 88 -7.82 0.43 11.67
CA ILE A 88 -8.73 -0.42 12.44
C ILE A 88 -10.13 -0.23 11.86
N ARG A 89 -10.68 -1.31 11.32
CA ARG A 89 -12.06 -1.34 10.84
C ARG A 89 -12.89 -2.22 11.76
N ARG A 90 -14.04 -1.70 12.17
CA ARG A 90 -15.00 -2.42 12.99
C ARG A 90 -16.25 -2.72 12.19
N ASP A 91 -16.88 -3.85 12.48
CA ASP A 91 -18.17 -4.18 11.94
C ASP A 91 -19.32 -3.43 12.66
N ILE A 92 -20.54 -3.68 12.23
CA ILE A 92 -21.75 -3.05 12.78
C ILE A 92 -21.96 -3.36 14.28
N GLU A 93 -21.39 -4.45 14.78
CA GLU A 93 -21.46 -4.84 16.18
C GLU A 93 -20.30 -4.25 17.01
N GLY A 94 -19.42 -3.50 16.38
CA GLY A 94 -18.23 -2.89 16.99
C GLY A 94 -17.05 -3.85 17.15
N LYS A 95 -17.12 -5.07 16.59
CA LYS A 95 -16.04 -6.04 16.63
C LYS A 95 -14.98 -5.66 15.59
N VAL A 96 -13.71 -5.82 15.94
CA VAL A 96 -12.61 -5.57 15.00
C VAL A 96 -12.69 -6.56 13.84
N GLU A 97 -13.00 -6.06 12.65
CA GLU A 97 -13.06 -6.83 11.41
C GLU A 97 -11.70 -6.91 10.73
N TYR A 98 -10.97 -5.78 10.71
CA TYR A 98 -9.58 -5.70 10.22
C TYR A 98 -8.74 -4.82 11.11
N HIS A 99 -7.49 -5.19 11.29
CA HIS A 99 -6.50 -4.39 12.02
C HIS A 99 -5.13 -4.53 11.37
N TYR A 100 -4.62 -3.40 10.84
CA TYR A 100 -3.28 -3.31 10.25
C TYR A 100 -2.48 -2.21 10.93
N THR A 101 -1.20 -2.48 11.15
CA THR A 101 -0.18 -1.45 11.37
C THR A 101 0.59 -1.31 10.07
N LEU A 102 0.45 -0.18 9.39
CA LEU A 102 1.10 0.10 8.12
C LEU A 102 2.40 0.84 8.35
N VAL A 103 3.49 0.31 7.81
CA VAL A 103 4.81 0.92 7.81
C VAL A 103 5.09 1.41 6.39
N ASP A 104 5.01 2.72 6.18
CA ASP A 104 5.12 3.33 4.85
C ASP A 104 6.49 3.97 4.67
N PHE A 105 7.16 3.60 3.56
CA PHE A 105 8.46 4.11 3.14
C PHE A 105 8.35 5.02 1.91
N TYR A 106 9.37 5.82 1.66
CA TYR A 106 9.59 6.45 0.37
C TYR A 106 10.90 5.94 -0.23
N ALA A 107 10.93 5.86 -1.54
CA ALA A 107 12.01 5.25 -2.29
C ALA A 107 12.20 5.93 -3.65
N GLU A 108 13.37 5.76 -4.22
CA GLU A 108 13.63 6.11 -5.61
C GLU A 108 13.65 4.86 -6.50
N TRP A 109 13.15 5.01 -7.70
CA TRP A 109 13.26 4.00 -8.75
C TRP A 109 14.72 3.86 -9.19
N LEU A 110 15.21 2.62 -9.27
CA LEU A 110 16.54 2.30 -9.75
C LEU A 110 16.51 1.73 -11.17
N SER A 111 15.67 0.72 -11.40
CA SER A 111 15.58 0.03 -12.68
C SER A 111 14.29 -0.76 -12.83
N GLY A 112 14.02 -1.21 -14.03
CA GLY A 112 12.88 -2.03 -14.40
C GLY A 112 11.75 -1.22 -15.02
N GLU A 113 10.88 -1.94 -15.72
CA GLU A 113 9.61 -1.46 -16.25
C GLU A 113 8.49 -1.90 -15.32
N ALA A 114 7.62 -0.96 -14.92
CA ALA A 114 6.52 -1.30 -14.03
C ALA A 114 5.50 -2.19 -14.75
N VAL A 115 5.27 -3.37 -14.22
CA VAL A 115 4.32 -4.36 -14.71
C VAL A 115 3.41 -4.78 -13.56
N ALA A 116 2.10 -4.84 -13.80
CA ALA A 116 1.16 -5.33 -12.81
C ALA A 116 1.26 -6.85 -12.67
N ASN A 117 1.63 -7.32 -11.49
CA ASN A 117 1.75 -8.74 -11.15
C ASN A 117 1.01 -9.04 -9.85
N ASP A 118 0.88 -10.32 -9.53
CA ASP A 118 0.27 -10.82 -8.32
C ASP A 118 -1.18 -10.32 -8.16
N ASP A 119 -1.56 -9.74 -7.04
CA ASP A 119 -2.90 -9.21 -6.77
C ASP A 119 -3.12 -7.76 -7.25
N VAL A 120 -2.14 -7.19 -7.94
CA VAL A 120 -2.21 -5.87 -8.59
C VAL A 120 -2.75 -6.03 -10.00
N SER A 121 -3.87 -5.36 -10.32
CA SER A 121 -4.52 -5.45 -11.63
C SER A 121 -3.96 -4.47 -12.66
N ASP A 122 -3.41 -3.34 -12.20
CA ASP A 122 -2.80 -2.32 -13.06
C ASP A 122 -1.79 -1.49 -12.26
N VAL A 123 -0.84 -0.87 -12.97
CA VAL A 123 0.14 0.07 -12.43
C VAL A 123 0.24 1.29 -13.33
N LYS A 124 0.47 2.44 -12.75
CA LYS A 124 0.72 3.67 -13.53
C LYS A 124 1.66 4.62 -12.79
N TRP A 125 2.50 5.28 -13.58
CA TRP A 125 3.23 6.46 -13.15
C TRP A 125 2.35 7.68 -13.30
N ILE A 126 2.14 8.42 -12.22
CA ILE A 126 1.35 9.65 -12.20
C ILE A 126 2.21 10.82 -11.73
N ARG A 127 2.04 11.97 -12.36
CA ARG A 127 2.69 13.21 -11.90
C ARG A 127 2.08 13.67 -10.59
N LEU A 128 2.89 14.20 -9.69
CA LEU A 128 2.45 14.69 -8.39
C LEU A 128 1.33 15.74 -8.50
N GLY A 129 1.38 16.60 -9.50
CA GLY A 129 0.35 17.60 -9.76
C GLY A 129 -0.98 17.07 -10.31
N GLU A 130 -1.02 15.81 -10.73
CA GLU A 130 -2.20 15.15 -11.31
C GLU A 130 -2.93 14.24 -10.33
N ILE A 131 -2.46 14.17 -9.08
CA ILE A 131 -3.09 13.38 -8.02
C ILE A 131 -4.39 14.06 -7.60
N SER A 132 -5.52 13.34 -7.74
CA SER A 132 -6.84 13.82 -7.36
C SER A 132 -7.46 12.98 -6.23
N ASP A 133 -8.37 13.60 -5.48
CA ASP A 133 -9.11 12.92 -4.40
C ASP A 133 -10.08 11.85 -4.91
N GLU A 134 -10.41 11.88 -6.20
CA GLU A 134 -11.31 10.90 -6.83
C GLU A 134 -10.67 9.51 -6.98
N ILE A 135 -9.33 9.44 -7.03
CA ILE A 135 -8.59 8.21 -7.32
C ILE A 135 -8.08 7.56 -6.03
N LEU A 136 -7.72 8.37 -5.04
CA LEU A 136 -7.02 7.93 -3.83
C LEU A 136 -7.86 8.16 -2.57
N GLN A 137 -7.73 7.24 -1.62
CA GLN A 137 -8.24 7.47 -0.27
C GLN A 137 -7.45 8.60 0.42
N PRO A 138 -8.09 9.36 1.34
CA PRO A 138 -7.43 10.47 2.04
C PRO A 138 -6.14 10.07 2.76
N ILE A 139 -6.12 8.88 3.37
CA ILE A 139 -4.93 8.36 4.06
C ILE A 139 -3.76 8.13 3.10
N THR A 140 -4.01 7.55 1.94
CA THR A 140 -3.00 7.31 0.90
C THR A 140 -2.44 8.64 0.38
N LYS A 141 -3.32 9.60 0.10
CA LYS A 141 -2.92 10.94 -0.32
C LYS A 141 -2.05 11.63 0.72
N SER A 142 -2.41 11.54 2.00
CA SER A 142 -1.63 12.11 3.11
C SER A 142 -0.21 11.53 3.16
N ILE A 143 -0.06 10.22 3.00
CA ILE A 143 1.26 9.55 2.96
C ILE A 143 2.08 10.02 1.76
N ILE A 144 1.48 10.12 0.58
CA ILE A 144 2.16 10.61 -0.63
C ILE A 144 2.65 12.04 -0.44
N MET A 145 1.84 12.91 0.13
CA MET A 145 2.23 14.31 0.38
C MET A 145 3.36 14.41 1.40
N LYS A 146 3.32 13.61 2.47
CA LYS A 146 4.40 13.52 3.46
C LYS A 146 5.71 13.03 2.80
N ALA A 147 5.64 11.95 2.04
CA ALA A 147 6.77 11.41 1.30
C ALA A 147 7.37 12.43 0.33
N THR A 148 6.51 13.18 -0.38
CA THR A 148 6.93 14.24 -1.30
C THR A 148 7.71 15.34 -0.58
N THR A 149 7.23 15.79 0.57
CA THR A 149 7.94 16.77 1.40
C THR A 149 9.31 16.26 1.84
N MET A 150 9.40 15.00 2.24
CA MET A 150 10.67 14.37 2.63
C MET A 150 11.63 14.26 1.45
N MET A 151 11.13 13.83 0.29
CA MET A 151 11.94 13.70 -0.93
C MET A 151 12.53 15.06 -1.36
N TYR A 152 11.74 16.12 -1.37
CA TYR A 152 12.24 17.45 -1.74
C TYR A 152 13.23 18.01 -0.73
N ARG A 153 13.07 17.71 0.55
CA ARG A 153 14.04 18.07 1.58
C ARG A 153 15.38 17.38 1.35
N ASP A 154 15.37 16.08 1.05
CA ASP A 154 16.57 15.30 0.78
C ASP A 154 17.31 15.79 -0.47
N LEU A 155 16.55 16.31 -1.47
CA LEU A 155 17.12 16.93 -2.67
C LEU A 155 17.63 18.36 -2.43
N GLY A 156 17.46 18.93 -1.23
CA GLY A 156 17.88 20.29 -0.89
C GLY A 156 17.08 21.39 -1.60
N THR A 157 15.86 21.11 -2.03
CA THR A 157 14.97 22.04 -2.77
C THR A 157 13.95 22.77 -1.88
N VAL A 158 14.13 22.66 -0.58
CA VAL A 158 13.29 23.37 0.42
C VAL A 158 14.16 24.24 1.29
#